data_0e75701a3a6cefc5934add54b4886e34
#
_entry.id   0e75701a3a6cefc5934add54b4886e34
#
_cell.length_a   1.000
_cell.length_b   1.000
_cell.length_c   1.000
_cell.angle_alpha   90.00
_cell.angle_beta   90.00
_cell.angle_gamma   90.00
#
_symmetry.space_group_name_H-M   'P 1'
#
loop_
_entity.id
_entity.type
_entity.pdbx_description
1 polymer ?
#
loop_
_entity_poly.entity_id
_entity_poly.type
_entity_poly.pdbx_seq_one_letter_code
_entity_poly.pdbx_strand_id
1 'polypeptide(L)'
;MLRAQVNRNSLGHKHQHPSRFRFIPEELTWREHEANARRMGGYLATITSSRENQDVRSAAGGRTVWIGGVRHGQGNGGGSNHWRWINGERWIYVNWNSGEPNNSGGHENSVQMYGNGKWNDVHPYQRCPAVYEFTPRFR
;
A
#
# COMPACT_ATOMS: atom_id res chain seq x y z
N MET A 1 7.22 -1.49 26.09
CA MET A 1 7.51 -1.84 25.69
C MET A 1 7.89 -2.59 25.32
N LEU A 2 7.91 -3.04 25.19
CA LEU A 2 8.49 -3.82 24.87
C LEU A 2 8.62 -4.08 23.83
N ARG A 3 8.31 -3.88 23.44
CA ARG A 3 8.43 -3.98 22.43
C ARG A 3 9.49 -3.63 21.70
N ALA A 4 9.87 -2.67 21.64
CA ALA A 4 10.94 -2.18 20.85
C ALA A 4 12.21 -2.92 21.02
N GLN A 5 12.49 -3.33 22.17
CA GLN A 5 13.76 -3.95 22.32
C GLN A 5 13.86 -5.26 21.63
N VAL A 6 12.76 -5.88 21.40
CA VAL A 6 12.77 -7.11 20.65
C VAL A 6 13.34 -6.89 19.27
N ASN A 7 13.02 -5.76 18.72
CA ASN A 7 13.37 -5.51 17.36
C ASN A 7 14.81 -5.16 17.16
N ARG A 8 15.49 -4.83 18.21
CA ARG A 8 16.87 -4.46 18.08
C ARG A 8 17.71 -5.53 17.52
N ASN A 9 17.28 -6.77 17.68
CA ASN A 9 18.08 -7.87 17.21
C ASN A 9 18.21 -7.92 15.73
N SER A 10 17.36 -7.22 15.04
CA SER A 10 17.39 -7.22 13.58
C SER A 10 17.91 -5.92 13.05
N LEU A 11 18.91 -5.41 13.66
CA LEU A 11 19.42 -4.10 13.34
C LEU A 11 19.60 -3.85 11.87
N GLY A 12 19.25 -2.66 11.45
CA GLY A 12 19.44 -2.24 10.09
C GLY A 12 18.31 -2.60 9.16
N HIS A 13 17.36 -3.36 9.60
CA HIS A 13 16.23 -3.73 8.78
C HIS A 13 15.02 -2.93 9.19
N LYS A 14 14.37 -2.30 8.22
CA LYS A 14 13.14 -1.58 8.55
C LYS A 14 12.07 -2.50 9.08
N HIS A 15 12.14 -3.77 8.74
CA HIS A 15 11.17 -4.74 9.21
C HIS A 15 11.34 -5.10 10.68
N GLN A 16 12.38 -4.61 11.31
CA GLN A 16 12.52 -4.76 12.75
C GLN A 16 11.41 -4.08 13.48
N HIS A 17 10.81 -3.09 12.85
CA HIS A 17 9.76 -2.30 13.45
C HIS A 17 8.50 -2.56 12.67
N PRO A 18 7.82 -3.65 12.98
CA PRO A 18 6.66 -4.03 12.18
C PRO A 18 5.64 -2.92 12.15
N SER A 19 5.18 -2.63 10.97
CA SER A 19 4.12 -1.67 10.79
C SER A 19 2.81 -2.28 11.21
N ARG A 20 1.88 -1.43 11.60
CA ARG A 20 0.51 -1.84 11.83
C ARG A 20 -0.32 -1.42 10.64
N PHE A 21 -1.18 -2.34 10.19
CA PHE A 21 -2.08 -2.08 9.08
C PHE A 21 -3.50 -2.00 9.63
N ARG A 22 -4.22 -0.97 9.22
CA ARG A 22 -5.55 -0.72 9.74
C ARG A 22 -6.53 -0.51 8.61
N PHE A 23 -7.64 -1.23 8.65
CA PHE A 23 -8.72 -1.08 7.69
C PHE A 23 -9.50 0.19 7.98
N ILE A 24 -9.72 0.99 6.95
CA ILE A 24 -10.47 2.25 7.04
C ILE A 24 -11.70 2.08 6.15
N PRO A 25 -12.89 1.95 6.73
CA PRO A 25 -14.07 1.58 5.96
C PRO A 25 -14.68 2.69 5.12
N GLU A 26 -14.30 3.92 5.35
CA GLU A 26 -14.86 5.05 4.61
C GLU A 26 -14.56 4.90 3.12
N GLU A 27 -15.56 5.14 2.29
CA GLU A 27 -15.42 5.01 0.85
C GLU A 27 -15.04 6.34 0.24
N LEU A 28 -13.74 6.55 0.18
CA LEU A 28 -13.15 7.80 -0.29
C LEU A 28 -12.30 7.53 -1.54
N THR A 29 -11.97 8.61 -2.23
CA THR A 29 -11.01 8.52 -3.35
C THR A 29 -9.62 8.24 -2.81
N TRP A 30 -8.71 7.83 -3.71
CA TRP A 30 -7.34 7.57 -3.31
C TRP A 30 -6.71 8.79 -2.63
N ARG A 31 -6.91 9.96 -3.23
CA ARG A 31 -6.29 11.18 -2.69
C ARG A 31 -6.89 11.57 -1.35
N GLU A 32 -8.19 11.38 -1.19
CA GLU A 32 -8.83 11.66 0.10
C GLU A 32 -8.28 10.75 1.19
N HIS A 33 -8.09 9.47 0.87
CA HIS A 33 -7.51 8.54 1.82
C HIS A 33 -6.07 8.91 2.13
N GLU A 34 -5.31 9.34 1.13
CA GLU A 34 -3.93 9.71 1.35
C GLU A 34 -3.83 10.89 2.33
N ALA A 35 -4.68 11.88 2.14
CA ALA A 35 -4.72 13.02 3.04
C ALA A 35 -5.18 12.62 4.44
N ASN A 36 -6.17 11.75 4.52
CA ASN A 36 -6.69 11.29 5.80
C ASN A 36 -5.64 10.48 6.56
N ALA A 37 -4.91 9.61 5.84
CA ALA A 37 -3.87 8.82 6.48
C ALA A 37 -2.79 9.72 7.06
N ARG A 38 -2.40 10.75 6.33
CA ARG A 38 -1.40 11.69 6.84
C ARG A 38 -1.85 12.40 8.09
N ARG A 39 -3.11 12.84 8.12
CA ARG A 39 -3.65 13.48 9.33
C ARG A 39 -3.60 12.56 10.53
N MET A 40 -3.72 11.25 10.29
CA MET A 40 -3.68 10.26 11.36
C MET A 40 -2.27 9.82 11.71
N GLY A 41 -1.26 10.33 11.01
CA GLY A 41 0.13 9.98 11.28
C GLY A 41 0.62 8.75 10.55
N GLY A 42 -0.08 8.34 9.50
CA GLY A 42 0.29 7.16 8.72
C GLY A 42 0.28 7.45 7.23
N TYR A 43 0.14 6.40 6.44
CA TYR A 43 0.08 6.51 4.98
C TYR A 43 -0.66 5.30 4.43
N LEU A 44 -1.07 5.39 3.18
CA LEU A 44 -1.66 4.25 2.51
C LEU A 44 -0.64 3.11 2.47
N ALA A 45 -1.12 1.89 2.64
CA ALA A 45 -0.26 0.74 2.84
C ALA A 45 0.77 0.58 1.74
N THR A 46 2.00 0.35 2.15
CA THR A 46 3.15 0.11 1.29
C THR A 46 3.56 -1.34 1.46
N ILE A 47 3.79 -2.03 0.37
CA ILE A 47 3.98 -3.48 0.41
C ILE A 47 5.29 -3.84 -0.26
N THR A 48 6.25 -4.28 0.53
CA THR A 48 7.59 -4.59 0.02
C THR A 48 7.93 -6.07 0.15
N SER A 49 6.97 -6.89 0.58
CA SER A 49 7.21 -8.32 0.69
C SER A 49 5.88 -9.08 0.60
N SER A 50 5.98 -10.35 0.31
CA SER A 50 4.84 -11.26 0.32
C SER A 50 4.16 -11.27 1.70
N ARG A 51 4.94 -11.20 2.75
CA ARG A 51 4.40 -11.18 4.11
C ARG A 51 3.56 -9.95 4.35
N GLU A 52 4.06 -8.79 3.93
CA GLU A 52 3.29 -7.56 4.08
C GLU A 52 2.01 -7.61 3.26
N ASN A 53 2.08 -8.21 2.07
CA ASN A 53 0.88 -8.35 1.25
C ASN A 53 -0.18 -9.17 1.97
N GLN A 54 0.22 -10.24 2.64
CA GLN A 54 -0.68 -11.03 3.45
C GLN A 54 -1.26 -10.24 4.61
N ASP A 55 -0.43 -9.44 5.26
CA ASP A 55 -0.88 -8.64 6.39
C ASP A 55 -1.92 -7.60 5.96
N VAL A 56 -1.70 -6.96 4.82
CA VAL A 56 -2.66 -5.99 4.30
C VAL A 56 -3.95 -6.69 3.88
N ARG A 57 -3.83 -7.84 3.23
CA ARG A 57 -4.98 -8.62 2.85
C ARG A 57 -5.81 -9.01 4.07
N SER A 58 -5.14 -9.44 5.13
CA SER A 58 -5.83 -9.81 6.37
C SER A 58 -6.54 -8.61 6.97
N ALA A 59 -5.88 -7.45 7.00
CA ALA A 59 -6.50 -6.24 7.52
C ALA A 59 -7.74 -5.86 6.73
N ALA A 60 -7.70 -6.03 5.41
CA ALA A 60 -8.82 -5.68 4.52
C ALA A 60 -10.02 -6.59 4.69
N GLY A 61 -9.83 -7.80 5.20
CA GLY A 61 -10.94 -8.69 5.50
C GLY A 61 -11.77 -9.08 4.29
N GLY A 62 -11.15 -9.23 3.14
CA GLY A 62 -11.85 -9.64 1.92
C GLY A 62 -12.40 -8.48 1.11
N ARG A 63 -12.23 -7.25 1.57
CA ARG A 63 -12.70 -6.07 0.84
C ARG A 63 -11.65 -5.62 -0.16
N THR A 64 -12.11 -4.99 -1.23
CA THR A 64 -11.22 -4.28 -2.15
C THR A 64 -10.85 -2.96 -1.51
N VAL A 65 -9.55 -2.65 -1.46
CA VAL A 65 -9.06 -1.47 -0.75
C VAL A 65 -8.01 -0.73 -1.57
N TRP A 66 -7.92 0.58 -1.35
CA TRP A 66 -6.80 1.35 -1.85
C TRP A 66 -5.53 1.00 -1.08
N ILE A 67 -4.41 0.91 -1.81
CA ILE A 67 -3.08 0.85 -1.22
C ILE A 67 -2.25 1.98 -1.81
N GLY A 68 -1.01 2.13 -1.36
CA GLY A 68 -0.23 3.35 -1.58
C GLY A 68 0.56 3.45 -2.87
N GLY A 69 0.27 2.62 -3.86
CA GLY A 69 0.99 2.69 -5.13
C GLY A 69 0.51 3.83 -6.01
N VAL A 70 1.45 4.49 -6.66
CA VAL A 70 1.18 5.63 -7.53
C VAL A 70 1.95 5.44 -8.84
N ARG A 71 1.26 5.65 -9.96
CA ARG A 71 1.92 5.57 -11.26
C ARG A 71 2.82 6.77 -11.46
N HIS A 72 3.99 6.51 -12.01
CA HIS A 72 4.85 7.54 -12.56
C HIS A 72 5.44 6.97 -13.85
N GLY A 73 5.84 7.83 -14.74
CA GLY A 73 6.37 7.37 -16.02
C GLY A 73 5.30 6.87 -16.94
N GLN A 74 5.67 6.63 -18.18
CA GLN A 74 4.78 6.23 -19.24
C GLN A 74 4.82 4.71 -19.41
N GLY A 75 3.75 4.17 -19.96
CA GLY A 75 3.70 2.74 -20.28
C GLY A 75 2.98 1.93 -19.23
N ASN A 76 2.91 0.62 -19.49
CA ASN A 76 2.07 -0.27 -18.69
C ASN A 76 2.85 -1.29 -17.86
N GLY A 77 4.16 -1.09 -17.74
CA GLY A 77 4.93 -2.01 -16.90
C GLY A 77 4.53 -1.90 -15.44
N GLY A 78 4.72 -2.97 -14.71
CA GLY A 78 4.33 -3.04 -13.30
C GLY A 78 5.47 -2.83 -12.32
N GLY A 79 6.65 -2.46 -12.80
CA GLY A 79 7.83 -2.32 -11.96
C GLY A 79 8.14 -0.88 -11.61
N SER A 80 9.34 -0.70 -11.06
CA SER A 80 9.75 0.59 -10.51
C SER A 80 9.92 1.69 -11.57
N ASN A 81 9.98 1.33 -12.85
CA ASN A 81 10.02 2.34 -13.89
C ASN A 81 8.68 3.04 -14.08
N HIS A 82 7.61 2.47 -13.56
CA HIS A 82 6.26 2.98 -13.78
C HIS A 82 5.48 3.20 -12.49
N TRP A 83 5.98 2.71 -11.37
CA TRP A 83 5.27 2.78 -10.11
C TRP A 83 6.19 3.13 -8.96
N ARG A 84 5.63 3.80 -7.96
CA ARG A 84 6.35 4.07 -6.72
C ARG A 84 5.36 3.99 -5.56
N TRP A 85 5.88 3.79 -4.38
CA TRP A 85 5.07 3.86 -3.16
C TRP A 85 5.00 5.29 -2.66
N ILE A 86 3.84 5.67 -2.14
CA ILE A 86 3.62 7.06 -1.68
C ILE A 86 4.58 7.47 -0.57
N ASN A 87 5.07 6.52 0.19
CA ASN A 87 5.98 6.84 1.30
C ASN A 87 7.45 6.79 0.90
N GLY A 88 7.76 6.53 -0.36
CA GLY A 88 9.14 6.53 -0.83
C GLY A 88 9.89 5.21 -0.66
N GLU A 89 9.27 4.18 -0.12
CA GLU A 89 9.91 2.88 -0.03
C GLU A 89 10.11 2.29 -1.42
N ARG A 90 11.07 1.37 -1.51
CA ARG A 90 11.45 0.83 -2.81
C ARG A 90 10.37 -0.07 -3.37
N TRP A 91 10.14 0.04 -4.66
CA TRP A 91 9.17 -0.77 -5.38
C TRP A 91 9.86 -2.06 -5.83
N ILE A 92 9.92 -3.05 -4.94
CA ILE A 92 10.68 -4.29 -5.18
C ILE A 92 9.82 -5.54 -5.17
N TYR A 93 8.59 -5.46 -4.70
CA TYR A 93 7.65 -6.57 -4.67
C TYR A 93 6.40 -6.14 -5.40
N VAL A 94 5.83 -7.03 -6.19
CA VAL A 94 4.57 -6.78 -6.88
C VAL A 94 3.68 -8.01 -6.78
N ASN A 95 2.38 -7.78 -6.84
CA ASN A 95 1.41 -8.87 -6.84
C ASN A 95 0.23 -8.53 -7.75
N TRP A 96 0.54 -8.05 -8.94
CA TRP A 96 -0.48 -7.67 -9.91
C TRP A 96 -1.39 -8.84 -10.27
N ASN A 97 -2.67 -8.55 -10.44
CA ASN A 97 -3.60 -9.52 -10.99
C ASN A 97 -3.22 -9.78 -12.45
N SER A 98 -3.67 -10.92 -12.98
CA SER A 98 -3.36 -11.29 -14.35
C SER A 98 -3.80 -10.19 -15.31
N GLY A 99 -2.90 -9.79 -16.20
CA GLY A 99 -3.19 -8.74 -17.16
C GLY A 99 -3.02 -7.32 -16.64
N GLU A 100 -2.64 -7.15 -15.38
CA GLU A 100 -2.49 -5.84 -14.79
C GLU A 100 -1.01 -5.50 -14.57
N PRO A 101 -0.66 -4.22 -14.54
CA PRO A 101 -1.50 -3.06 -14.76
C PRO A 101 -1.77 -2.87 -16.26
N ASN A 102 -2.94 -2.40 -16.62
CA ASN A 102 -3.29 -2.23 -18.04
C ASN A 102 -3.61 -0.78 -18.42
N ASN A 103 -3.65 0.12 -17.43
CA ASN A 103 -3.94 1.54 -17.66
C ASN A 103 -5.17 1.75 -18.52
N SER A 104 -6.21 1.01 -18.27
CA SER A 104 -7.45 1.09 -19.04
C SER A 104 -7.96 2.53 -19.04
N GLY A 105 -8.27 3.06 -20.22
CA GLY A 105 -8.73 4.43 -20.33
C GLY A 105 -7.65 5.50 -20.19
N GLY A 106 -6.41 5.11 -19.89
CA GLY A 106 -5.30 6.04 -19.84
C GLY A 106 -5.15 6.84 -18.55
N HIS A 107 -5.96 6.55 -17.52
CA HIS A 107 -5.94 7.34 -16.29
C HIS A 107 -5.92 6.47 -15.04
N GLU A 108 -5.42 5.25 -15.11
CA GLU A 108 -5.38 4.36 -13.97
C GLU A 108 -4.06 4.53 -13.22
N ASN A 109 -4.02 5.51 -12.34
CA ASN A 109 -2.79 5.96 -11.71
C ASN A 109 -2.64 5.55 -10.24
N SER A 110 -3.57 4.79 -9.72
CA SER A 110 -3.57 4.36 -8.31
C SER A 110 -3.83 2.86 -8.24
N VAL A 111 -3.52 2.26 -7.10
CA VAL A 111 -3.56 0.81 -6.97
C VAL A 111 -4.59 0.38 -5.93
N GLN A 112 -5.41 -0.58 -6.30
CA GLN A 112 -6.31 -1.29 -5.38
C GLN A 112 -5.80 -2.70 -5.17
N MET A 113 -6.06 -3.23 -3.98
CA MET A 113 -5.87 -4.65 -3.70
C MET A 113 -7.25 -5.30 -3.63
N TYR A 114 -7.44 -6.37 -4.39
CA TYR A 114 -8.67 -7.17 -4.30
C TYR A 114 -8.64 -8.04 -3.05
N GLY A 115 -9.80 -8.59 -2.69
CA GLY A 115 -9.90 -9.45 -1.52
C GLY A 115 -8.97 -10.67 -1.55
N ASN A 116 -8.53 -11.10 -2.72
CA ASN A 116 -7.60 -12.20 -2.84
C ASN A 116 -6.13 -11.77 -2.75
N GLY A 117 -5.88 -10.49 -2.52
CA GLY A 117 -4.52 -9.97 -2.39
C GLY A 117 -3.85 -9.54 -3.67
N LYS A 118 -4.50 -9.72 -4.81
CA LYS A 118 -3.95 -9.31 -6.10
C LYS A 118 -4.26 -7.84 -6.36
N TRP A 119 -3.40 -7.18 -7.12
CA TRP A 119 -3.48 -5.74 -7.34
C TRP A 119 -4.02 -5.39 -8.71
N ASN A 120 -4.64 -4.21 -8.79
CA ASN A 120 -5.14 -3.66 -10.05
C ASN A 120 -4.88 -2.16 -10.05
N ASP A 121 -4.54 -1.61 -11.22
CA ASP A 121 -4.48 -0.17 -11.36
C ASP A 121 -5.88 0.36 -11.67
N VAL A 122 -6.23 1.49 -11.06
CA VAL A 122 -7.58 2.05 -11.13
C VAL A 122 -7.46 3.57 -11.19
N HIS A 123 -8.43 4.22 -11.85
CA HIS A 123 -8.45 5.67 -11.82
C HIS A 123 -8.70 6.14 -10.38
N PRO A 124 -8.03 7.23 -9.97
CA PRO A 124 -8.00 7.58 -8.54
C PRO A 124 -9.30 8.14 -7.98
N TYR A 125 -10.29 8.40 -8.84
CA TYR A 125 -11.54 9.01 -8.38
C TYR A 125 -12.57 8.00 -7.93
N GLN A 126 -12.31 6.72 -8.10
CA GLN A 126 -13.20 5.69 -7.57
C GLN A 126 -13.17 5.75 -6.05
N ARG A 127 -14.32 5.48 -5.43
CA ARG A 127 -14.42 5.52 -3.97
C ARG A 127 -14.45 4.10 -3.44
N CYS A 128 -13.60 3.84 -2.47
CA CYS A 128 -13.61 2.55 -1.80
C CYS A 128 -12.87 2.70 -0.46
N PRO A 129 -12.94 1.67 0.38
CA PRO A 129 -12.16 1.66 1.62
C PRO A 129 -10.66 1.59 1.34
N ALA A 130 -9.88 1.68 2.39
CA ALA A 130 -8.43 1.62 2.27
C ALA A 130 -7.82 0.88 3.44
N VAL A 131 -6.55 0.52 3.30
CA VAL A 131 -5.74 0.10 4.42
C VAL A 131 -4.63 1.11 4.61
N TYR A 132 -4.51 1.61 5.83
CA TYR A 132 -3.44 2.55 6.20
C TYR A 132 -2.38 1.79 6.96
N GLU A 133 -1.18 2.30 6.88
CA GLU A 133 -0.03 1.75 7.56
C GLU A 133 0.53 2.77 8.53
N PHE A 134 0.88 2.31 9.73
CA PHE A 134 1.46 3.15 10.76
C PHE A 134 2.75 2.51 11.22
N THR A 135 3.86 3.21 11.00
CA THR A 135 5.17 2.72 11.36
C THR A 135 5.53 3.26 12.73
N PRO A 136 5.98 2.42 13.64
CA PRO A 136 6.37 2.91 14.96
C PRO A 136 7.48 3.95 14.86
N ARG A 137 7.46 4.89 15.79
CA ARG A 137 8.50 5.91 15.87
C ARG A 137 9.45 5.58 16.99
N PHE A 138 10.71 5.85 16.73
CA PHE A 138 11.76 5.62 17.72
C PHE A 138 12.53 6.90 17.94
N ARG A 139 12.87 7.15 19.19
CA ARG A 139 13.57 8.35 19.57
C ARG A 139 14.94 8.03 20.11
#